data_5853af20431ef9442c63d481fd44a7e9
#
_entry.id   5853af20431ef9442c63d481fd44a7e9
#
_cell.length_a   1.000
_cell.length_b   1.000
_cell.length_c   1.000
_cell.angle_alpha   90.00
_cell.angle_beta   90.00
_cell.angle_gamma   90.00
#
_symmetry.space_group_name_H-M   'P 1'
#
loop_
_entity.id
_entity.type
_entity.pdbx_description
1 polymer ?
#
loop_
_entity_poly.entity_id
_entity_poly.type
_entity_poly.pdbx_seq_one_letter_code
_entity_poly.pdbx_strand_id
1 'polypeptide(L)'
;VAETILTIDSVSKRFGATQALNNVSFNVEKSEVIGLAGENGSGKSTLIKILCGVHQADSGRVVFMGKAHAPDTPSQAEKAGISVFHQEIPICYNMSVAENVFLGNRMPVKRGMPDKKFMVLETKRLFRELLDEPIDATKLMRNCTVAERQMALLVRALRKSATLVILDEPTTALAPGEVQKLITIIKGLKEKGITFIFISHMMDELIEISDKLTVLRDGKVVGDFLKGGYNRDELAASIAGKTLDADKKRIRKLSDKIAIEVSNYKLDEHAEPINISIRSGEIFGVAGLAGSGRSDIVRSLFGAPPAYDGQVKLYGKDISIKCPQDAIQHSIGYLPEDRKTMGLFYAQDVKFNLGIANLDQWIEKGMVNLGKLKRLSEKFVGMFNIKMAGISSKITSLSGGNQQKILLSRWLAIQPKVLLMNEPTRGVDIGAKQEIKEIIRQMAIEGVTFMIASAEIEELLALSDRILVMNTRASNRILAGEEMTKEKIVEASA
;
A
#
# COMPACT_ATOMS: atom_id res chain seq x y z
N VAL A 1 24.81 -24.82 17.12
CA VAL A 1 23.50 -25.07 16.45
C VAL A 1 22.57 -24.01 16.99
N ALA A 2 21.98 -23.19 16.11
CA ALA A 2 21.02 -22.17 16.52
C ALA A 2 19.78 -22.85 17.15
N GLU A 3 19.24 -22.25 18.19
CA GLU A 3 18.09 -22.77 18.94
C GLU A 3 16.80 -22.40 18.19
N THR A 4 16.07 -23.39 17.66
CA THR A 4 14.76 -23.16 17.04
C THR A 4 13.71 -22.87 18.11
N ILE A 5 13.10 -21.67 18.07
CA ILE A 5 12.07 -21.28 19.04
C ILE A 5 10.65 -21.48 18.53
N LEU A 6 10.43 -21.40 17.21
CA LEU A 6 9.13 -21.63 16.59
C LEU A 6 9.28 -22.61 15.44
N THR A 7 8.47 -23.66 15.46
CA THR A 7 8.31 -24.62 14.35
C THR A 7 6.86 -24.62 13.92
N ILE A 8 6.61 -24.35 12.66
CA ILE A 8 5.33 -24.48 11.99
C ILE A 8 5.46 -25.70 11.08
N ASP A 9 4.60 -26.71 11.27
CA ASP A 9 4.67 -27.98 10.57
C ASP A 9 3.32 -28.32 9.95
N SER A 10 3.26 -28.25 8.59
CA SER A 10 2.13 -28.64 7.76
C SER A 10 0.80 -27.97 8.14
N VAL A 11 0.86 -26.71 8.61
CA VAL A 11 -0.31 -25.96 9.07
C VAL A 11 -1.22 -25.63 7.89
N SER A 12 -2.50 -26.00 8.03
CA SER A 12 -3.53 -25.69 7.04
C SER A 12 -4.74 -25.01 7.69
N LYS A 13 -5.40 -24.12 6.92
CA LYS A 13 -6.61 -23.41 7.35
C LYS A 13 -7.52 -23.12 6.18
N ARG A 14 -8.82 -23.41 6.36
CA ARG A 14 -9.85 -23.16 5.35
C ARG A 14 -10.97 -22.29 5.91
N PHE A 15 -11.51 -21.40 5.09
CA PHE A 15 -12.69 -20.59 5.38
C PHE A 15 -13.72 -20.81 4.28
N GLY A 16 -14.73 -21.62 4.57
CA GLY A 16 -15.72 -22.00 3.56
C GLY A 16 -15.07 -22.70 2.36
N ALA A 17 -15.20 -22.13 1.17
CA ALA A 17 -14.57 -22.63 -0.05
C ALA A 17 -13.10 -22.21 -0.22
N THR A 18 -12.61 -21.25 0.56
CA THR A 18 -11.27 -20.66 0.39
C THR A 18 -10.25 -21.38 1.27
N GLN A 19 -9.21 -21.96 0.66
CA GLN A 19 -8.04 -22.49 1.35
C GLN A 19 -7.07 -21.32 1.63
N ALA A 20 -7.00 -20.88 2.89
CA ALA A 20 -6.17 -19.76 3.27
C ALA A 20 -4.71 -20.14 3.58
N LEU A 21 -4.49 -21.33 4.15
CA LEU A 21 -3.18 -21.95 4.35
C LEU A 21 -3.25 -23.41 3.92
N ASN A 22 -2.21 -23.90 3.26
CA ASN A 22 -2.14 -25.25 2.71
C ASN A 22 -0.74 -25.84 2.95
N ASN A 23 -0.61 -26.64 4.00
CA ASN A 23 0.61 -27.34 4.41
C ASN A 23 1.81 -26.37 4.57
N VAL A 24 1.61 -25.28 5.29
CA VAL A 24 2.65 -24.29 5.57
C VAL A 24 3.63 -24.85 6.59
N SER A 25 4.93 -24.85 6.26
CA SER A 25 6.00 -25.34 7.13
C SER A 25 7.22 -24.42 7.03
N PHE A 26 7.71 -23.93 8.15
CA PHE A 26 9.00 -23.23 8.30
C PHE A 26 9.38 -23.13 9.77
N ASN A 27 10.65 -22.77 10.04
CA ASN A 27 11.19 -22.62 11.37
C ASN A 27 11.72 -21.21 11.57
N VAL A 28 11.67 -20.75 12.83
CA VAL A 28 12.26 -19.49 13.29
C VAL A 28 13.27 -19.77 14.40
N GLU A 29 14.47 -19.25 14.25
CA GLU A 29 15.53 -19.41 15.22
C GLU A 29 15.51 -18.28 16.26
N LYS A 30 16.16 -18.51 17.40
CA LYS A 30 16.28 -17.50 18.46
C LYS A 30 17.13 -16.33 17.99
N SER A 31 16.70 -15.12 18.35
CA SER A 31 17.39 -13.89 17.97
C SER A 31 17.52 -13.74 16.44
N GLU A 32 16.54 -14.21 15.68
CA GLU A 32 16.42 -14.07 14.24
C GLU A 32 15.36 -13.03 13.89
N VAL A 33 15.55 -12.31 12.80
CA VAL A 33 14.48 -11.57 12.12
C VAL A 33 14.11 -12.34 10.86
N ILE A 34 12.96 -13.01 10.89
CA ILE A 34 12.41 -13.64 9.70
C ILE A 34 11.46 -12.67 9.00
N GLY A 35 11.74 -12.39 7.74
CA GLY A 35 10.82 -11.65 6.87
C GLY A 35 9.77 -12.59 6.30
N LEU A 36 8.48 -12.26 6.46
CA LEU A 36 7.38 -13.00 5.86
C LEU A 36 6.83 -12.20 4.68
N ALA A 37 7.26 -12.57 3.48
CA ALA A 37 6.87 -11.95 2.23
C ALA A 37 5.67 -12.64 1.58
N GLY A 38 4.96 -11.93 0.71
CA GLY A 38 3.84 -12.48 -0.08
C GLY A 38 2.79 -11.44 -0.38
N GLU A 39 1.98 -11.70 -1.40
CA GLU A 39 0.88 -10.82 -1.81
C GLU A 39 -0.26 -10.76 -0.78
N ASN A 40 -1.15 -9.77 -0.94
CA ASN A 40 -2.39 -9.72 -0.15
C ASN A 40 -3.25 -10.96 -0.47
N GLY A 41 -3.70 -11.65 0.59
CA GLY A 41 -4.42 -12.92 0.44
C GLY A 41 -3.53 -14.16 0.36
N SER A 42 -2.20 -14.04 0.45
CA SER A 42 -1.29 -15.20 0.44
C SER A 42 -1.35 -16.07 1.72
N GLY A 43 -2.06 -15.63 2.76
CA GLY A 43 -2.22 -16.37 4.01
C GLY A 43 -1.46 -15.79 5.21
N LYS A 44 -0.62 -14.74 5.06
CA LYS A 44 0.18 -14.15 6.16
C LYS A 44 -0.67 -13.80 7.39
N SER A 45 -1.71 -13.00 7.19
CA SER A 45 -2.59 -12.58 8.31
C SER A 45 -3.36 -13.76 8.93
N THR A 46 -3.66 -14.82 8.16
CA THR A 46 -4.27 -16.03 8.71
C THR A 46 -3.29 -16.78 9.60
N LEU A 47 -2.04 -16.89 9.17
CA LEU A 47 -0.97 -17.51 9.97
C LEU A 47 -0.74 -16.75 11.27
N ILE A 48 -0.64 -15.41 11.22
CA ILE A 48 -0.53 -14.58 12.43
C ILE A 48 -1.71 -14.84 13.37
N LYS A 49 -2.93 -14.85 12.86
CA LYS A 49 -4.13 -15.09 13.66
C LYS A 49 -4.14 -16.47 14.32
N ILE A 50 -3.52 -17.49 13.70
CA ILE A 50 -3.33 -18.81 14.31
C ILE A 50 -2.29 -18.71 15.43
N LEU A 51 -1.14 -18.11 15.17
CA LEU A 51 -0.09 -17.94 16.19
C LEU A 51 -0.58 -17.15 17.41
N CYS A 52 -1.51 -16.22 17.20
CA CYS A 52 -2.09 -15.38 18.26
C CYS A 52 -3.33 -15.97 18.92
N GLY A 53 -3.82 -17.13 18.49
CA GLY A 53 -5.01 -17.74 19.09
C GLY A 53 -6.33 -17.05 18.72
N VAL A 54 -6.39 -16.30 17.60
CA VAL A 54 -7.63 -15.77 17.03
C VAL A 54 -8.33 -16.82 16.18
N HIS A 55 -7.56 -17.69 15.54
CA HIS A 55 -8.03 -18.84 14.77
C HIS A 55 -7.29 -20.09 15.19
N GLN A 56 -7.96 -21.25 15.05
CA GLN A 56 -7.32 -22.55 15.19
C GLN A 56 -6.93 -23.08 13.80
N ALA A 57 -5.79 -23.79 13.70
CA ALA A 57 -5.45 -24.54 12.51
C ALA A 57 -6.43 -25.70 12.32
N ASP A 58 -6.73 -26.05 11.06
CA ASP A 58 -7.58 -27.21 10.77
C ASP A 58 -6.75 -28.50 10.74
N SER A 59 -5.45 -28.41 10.40
CA SER A 59 -4.48 -29.50 10.46
C SER A 59 -3.06 -28.96 10.61
N GLY A 60 -2.10 -29.85 10.91
CA GLY A 60 -0.72 -29.50 11.20
C GLY A 60 -0.52 -29.13 12.67
N ARG A 61 0.66 -28.65 13.01
CA ARG A 61 1.01 -28.29 14.40
C ARG A 61 1.94 -27.09 14.43
N VAL A 62 1.85 -26.36 15.54
CA VAL A 62 2.79 -25.30 15.88
C VAL A 62 3.47 -25.67 17.19
N VAL A 63 4.79 -25.54 17.22
CA VAL A 63 5.61 -25.75 18.44
C VAL A 63 6.34 -24.45 18.73
N PHE A 64 6.17 -23.94 19.95
CA PHE A 64 6.86 -22.73 20.42
C PHE A 64 7.62 -23.03 21.71
N MET A 65 8.92 -22.70 21.74
CA MET A 65 9.82 -22.99 22.87
C MET A 65 9.78 -24.48 23.30
N GLY A 66 9.73 -25.39 22.31
CA GLY A 66 9.67 -26.85 22.53
C GLY A 66 8.31 -27.37 23.01
N LYS A 67 7.28 -26.53 23.14
CA LYS A 67 5.93 -26.93 23.59
C LYS A 67 4.91 -26.73 22.47
N ALA A 68 3.89 -27.61 22.45
CA ALA A 68 2.77 -27.44 21.52
C ALA A 68 2.09 -26.07 21.76
N HIS A 69 1.88 -25.31 20.69
CA HIS A 69 1.31 -23.97 20.72
C HIS A 69 0.00 -23.94 19.95
N ALA A 70 -1.10 -24.00 20.67
CA ALA A 70 -2.46 -23.92 20.11
C ALA A 70 -3.33 -23.05 21.06
N PRO A 71 -3.07 -21.73 21.13
CA PRO A 71 -3.79 -20.84 22.03
C PRO A 71 -5.22 -20.63 21.54
N ASP A 72 -6.19 -20.62 22.45
CA ASP A 72 -7.59 -20.31 22.16
C ASP A 72 -7.90 -18.81 22.21
N THR A 73 -6.97 -18.03 22.77
CA THR A 73 -7.12 -16.58 22.92
C THR A 73 -5.79 -15.85 22.77
N PRO A 74 -5.80 -14.58 22.33
CA PRO A 74 -4.59 -13.76 22.27
C PRO A 74 -3.84 -13.66 23.62
N SER A 75 -4.59 -13.65 24.74
CA SER A 75 -3.98 -13.60 26.08
C SER A 75 -3.17 -14.86 26.40
N GLN A 76 -3.56 -16.02 25.88
CA GLN A 76 -2.76 -17.26 26.03
C GLN A 76 -1.48 -17.20 25.20
N ALA A 77 -1.54 -16.73 23.97
CA ALA A 77 -0.37 -16.53 23.11
C ALA A 77 0.63 -15.55 23.74
N GLU A 78 0.14 -14.44 24.27
CA GLU A 78 0.96 -13.45 24.97
C GLU A 78 1.63 -14.03 26.23
N LYS A 79 0.90 -14.82 27.02
CA LYS A 79 1.49 -15.53 28.20
C LYS A 79 2.54 -16.56 27.81
N ALA A 80 2.43 -17.15 26.64
CA ALA A 80 3.44 -18.05 26.10
C ALA A 80 4.71 -17.31 25.63
N GLY A 81 4.66 -15.98 25.42
CA GLY A 81 5.77 -15.15 24.98
C GLY A 81 5.69 -14.69 23.54
N ILE A 82 4.54 -14.84 22.87
CA ILE A 82 4.28 -14.29 21.52
C ILE A 82 3.49 -12.99 21.64
N SER A 83 4.04 -11.91 21.13
CA SER A 83 3.35 -10.61 21.07
C SER A 83 3.19 -10.15 19.65
N VAL A 84 2.12 -9.43 19.35
CA VAL A 84 1.83 -8.94 17.99
C VAL A 84 1.64 -7.45 17.98
N PHE A 85 2.30 -6.84 17.03
CA PHE A 85 2.11 -5.47 16.61
C PHE A 85 1.25 -5.49 15.34
N HIS A 86 -0.06 -5.24 15.48
CA HIS A 86 -1.01 -5.25 14.37
C HIS A 86 -0.97 -3.94 13.59
N GLN A 87 -1.25 -4.00 12.30
CA GLN A 87 -1.41 -2.84 11.41
C GLN A 87 -2.48 -1.84 11.90
N GLU A 88 -3.58 -2.34 12.47
CA GLU A 88 -4.65 -1.54 13.06
C GLU A 88 -4.73 -1.79 14.57
N ILE A 89 -3.73 -1.34 15.33
CA ILE A 89 -3.83 -1.41 16.79
C ILE A 89 -4.74 -0.26 17.26
N PRO A 90 -5.76 -0.53 18.07
CA PRO A 90 -6.60 0.53 18.61
C PRO A 90 -5.79 1.44 19.51
N ILE A 91 -5.58 2.67 19.06
CA ILE A 91 -4.97 3.76 19.81
C ILE A 91 -6.08 4.54 20.50
N CYS A 92 -5.96 4.71 21.81
CA CYS A 92 -6.82 5.61 22.53
C CYS A 92 -6.24 7.02 22.49
N TYR A 93 -6.66 7.81 21.50
CA TYR A 93 -6.12 9.16 21.22
C TYR A 93 -6.25 10.13 22.39
N ASN A 94 -7.27 9.97 23.24
CA ASN A 94 -7.52 10.80 24.43
C ASN A 94 -6.79 10.32 25.68
N MET A 95 -6.02 9.25 25.60
CA MET A 95 -5.18 8.73 26.67
C MET A 95 -3.71 9.10 26.43
N SER A 96 -2.92 9.17 27.51
CA SER A 96 -1.50 9.43 27.43
C SER A 96 -0.73 8.26 26.79
N VAL A 97 0.52 8.50 26.38
CA VAL A 97 1.46 7.46 25.92
C VAL A 97 1.56 6.35 26.96
N ALA A 98 1.76 6.71 28.25
CA ALA A 98 1.86 5.73 29.32
C ALA A 98 0.59 4.86 29.44
N GLU A 99 -0.59 5.47 29.42
CA GLU A 99 -1.84 4.72 29.47
C GLU A 99 -2.01 3.79 28.27
N ASN A 100 -1.63 4.21 27.05
CA ASN A 100 -1.66 3.37 25.86
C ASN A 100 -0.67 2.21 25.91
N VAL A 101 0.53 2.38 26.46
CA VAL A 101 1.52 1.31 26.67
C VAL A 101 0.97 0.24 27.62
N PHE A 102 0.13 0.63 28.58
CA PHE A 102 -0.48 -0.31 29.53
C PHE A 102 -1.85 -0.85 29.08
N LEU A 103 -2.40 -0.37 27.98
CA LEU A 103 -3.71 -0.80 27.46
C LEU A 103 -3.71 -2.28 27.06
N GLY A 104 -4.82 -2.99 27.34
CA GLY A 104 -4.96 -4.42 27.00
C GLY A 104 -4.29 -5.37 28.01
N ASN A 105 -3.77 -4.84 29.10
CA ASN A 105 -3.18 -5.58 30.21
C ASN A 105 -3.82 -5.20 31.54
N ARG A 106 -3.52 -5.98 32.58
CA ARG A 106 -3.89 -5.57 33.94
C ARG A 106 -3.18 -4.23 34.23
N MET A 107 -3.96 -3.15 34.24
CA MET A 107 -3.40 -1.84 34.62
C MET A 107 -2.91 -1.89 36.07
N PRO A 108 -1.75 -1.31 36.39
CA PRO A 108 -1.31 -1.17 37.78
C PRO A 108 -2.35 -0.36 38.54
N VAL A 109 -2.78 -0.90 39.68
CA VAL A 109 -3.80 -0.28 40.53
C VAL A 109 -3.23 0.03 41.89
N LYS A 110 -3.46 1.26 42.36
CA LYS A 110 -3.14 1.69 43.72
C LYS A 110 -4.40 2.23 44.37
N ARG A 111 -4.81 1.67 45.52
CA ARG A 111 -6.03 2.05 46.24
C ARG A 111 -7.29 2.01 45.37
N GLY A 112 -7.43 1.00 44.51
CA GLY A 112 -8.62 0.82 43.64
C GLY A 112 -8.64 1.67 42.37
N MET A 113 -7.66 2.54 42.13
CA MET A 113 -7.55 3.40 40.94
C MET A 113 -6.27 3.10 40.14
N PRO A 114 -6.24 3.34 38.80
CA PRO A 114 -5.03 3.19 37.99
C PRO A 114 -3.87 4.02 38.54
N ASP A 115 -2.72 3.40 38.77
CA ASP A 115 -1.50 4.09 39.23
C ASP A 115 -0.79 4.78 38.08
N LYS A 116 -1.27 5.98 37.72
CA LYS A 116 -0.72 6.78 36.62
C LYS A 116 0.74 7.14 36.82
N LYS A 117 1.18 7.38 38.08
CA LYS A 117 2.59 7.70 38.38
C LYS A 117 3.50 6.53 38.05
N PHE A 118 3.12 5.34 38.48
CA PHE A 118 3.86 4.12 38.15
C PHE A 118 3.90 3.90 36.62
N MET A 119 2.76 4.02 35.93
CA MET A 119 2.71 3.86 34.46
C MET A 119 3.65 4.82 33.75
N VAL A 120 3.68 6.09 34.13
CA VAL A 120 4.58 7.10 33.52
C VAL A 120 6.04 6.76 33.77
N LEU A 121 6.43 6.43 35.01
CA LEU A 121 7.81 6.08 35.35
C LEU A 121 8.28 4.82 34.60
N GLU A 122 7.45 3.79 34.61
CA GLU A 122 7.76 2.53 33.95
C GLU A 122 7.82 2.68 32.42
N THR A 123 6.93 3.46 31.81
CA THR A 123 7.00 3.76 30.39
C THR A 123 8.31 4.47 30.01
N LYS A 124 8.72 5.48 30.78
CA LYS A 124 10.00 6.16 30.56
C LYS A 124 11.20 5.21 30.69
N ARG A 125 11.15 4.28 31.66
CA ARG A 125 12.18 3.24 31.83
C ARG A 125 12.24 2.34 30.60
N LEU A 126 11.09 1.80 30.16
CA LEU A 126 10.99 0.90 29.02
C LEU A 126 11.48 1.55 27.71
N PHE A 127 11.10 2.81 27.46
CA PHE A 127 11.58 3.52 26.28
C PHE A 127 13.12 3.66 26.29
N ARG A 128 13.70 4.02 27.42
CA ARG A 128 15.15 4.14 27.55
C ARG A 128 15.87 2.81 27.40
N GLU A 129 15.37 1.74 28.04
CA GLU A 129 16.01 0.42 28.01
C GLU A 129 15.86 -0.30 26.67
N LEU A 130 14.70 -0.20 26.04
CA LEU A 130 14.40 -0.94 24.83
C LEU A 130 14.80 -0.18 23.56
N LEU A 131 14.51 1.12 23.51
CA LEU A 131 14.65 1.91 22.30
C LEU A 131 15.80 2.93 22.34
N ASP A 132 16.41 3.12 23.52
CA ASP A 132 17.39 4.19 23.78
C ASP A 132 16.88 5.60 23.43
N GLU A 133 15.57 5.81 23.61
CA GLU A 133 14.86 7.03 23.20
C GLU A 133 14.13 7.65 24.41
N PRO A 134 14.26 8.96 24.63
CA PRO A 134 13.42 9.66 25.59
C PRO A 134 12.02 9.88 25.02
N ILE A 135 10.98 9.73 25.86
CA ILE A 135 9.61 10.09 25.50
C ILE A 135 8.93 10.85 26.61
N ASP A 136 8.07 11.80 26.26
CA ASP A 136 7.10 12.36 27.20
C ASP A 136 5.92 11.37 27.37
N ALA A 137 6.04 10.51 28.38
CA ALA A 137 5.03 9.50 28.69
C ALA A 137 3.67 10.09 29.11
N THR A 138 3.60 11.40 29.44
CA THR A 138 2.36 12.10 29.81
C THR A 138 1.65 12.72 28.60
N LYS A 139 2.32 12.87 27.47
CA LYS A 139 1.78 13.41 26.22
C LYS A 139 0.59 12.59 25.76
N LEU A 140 -0.50 13.25 25.35
CA LEU A 140 -1.66 12.56 24.79
C LEU A 140 -1.34 11.98 23.41
N MET A 141 -1.81 10.77 23.10
CA MET A 141 -1.55 10.10 21.83
C MET A 141 -1.99 10.91 20.61
N ARG A 142 -3.04 11.72 20.73
CA ARG A 142 -3.47 12.62 19.64
C ARG A 142 -2.42 13.66 19.26
N ASN A 143 -1.59 14.07 20.22
CA ASN A 143 -0.54 15.09 20.03
C ASN A 143 0.81 14.48 19.61
N CYS A 144 0.91 13.15 19.58
CA CYS A 144 2.11 12.44 19.16
C CYS A 144 2.22 12.41 17.64
N THR A 145 3.46 12.45 17.12
CA THR A 145 3.75 12.13 15.72
C THR A 145 3.41 10.68 15.40
N VAL A 146 3.37 10.33 14.12
CA VAL A 146 3.13 8.93 13.71
C VAL A 146 4.23 8.02 14.26
N ALA A 147 5.49 8.44 14.19
CA ALA A 147 6.63 7.69 14.71
C ALA A 147 6.55 7.49 16.23
N GLU A 148 6.24 8.54 17.01
CA GLU A 148 6.04 8.42 18.46
C GLU A 148 4.94 7.42 18.82
N ARG A 149 3.84 7.40 18.04
CA ARG A 149 2.76 6.42 18.21
C ARG A 149 3.23 5.00 17.94
N GLN A 150 3.96 4.79 16.84
CA GLN A 150 4.53 3.47 16.49
C GLN A 150 5.50 2.97 17.56
N MET A 151 6.38 3.85 18.08
CA MET A 151 7.29 3.49 19.17
C MET A 151 6.52 3.12 20.45
N ALA A 152 5.46 3.85 20.81
CA ALA A 152 4.63 3.51 21.95
C ALA A 152 3.96 2.13 21.81
N LEU A 153 3.49 1.79 20.62
CA LEU A 153 2.90 0.49 20.32
C LEU A 153 3.95 -0.64 20.33
N LEU A 154 5.16 -0.37 19.83
CA LEU A 154 6.26 -1.31 19.91
C LEU A 154 6.64 -1.61 21.37
N VAL A 155 6.79 -0.58 22.19
CA VAL A 155 7.06 -0.74 23.65
C VAL A 155 5.90 -1.50 24.32
N ARG A 156 4.65 -1.25 23.96
CA ARG A 156 3.50 -2.01 24.44
C ARG A 156 3.61 -3.50 24.11
N ALA A 157 4.04 -3.85 22.88
CA ALA A 157 4.25 -5.22 22.46
C ALA A 157 5.42 -5.90 23.21
N LEU A 158 6.50 -5.16 23.46
CA LEU A 158 7.72 -5.65 24.13
C LEU A 158 7.59 -5.75 25.66
N ARG A 159 6.71 -4.96 26.26
CA ARG A 159 6.57 -4.84 27.73
C ARG A 159 6.33 -6.17 28.45
N LYS A 160 5.78 -7.16 27.79
CA LYS A 160 5.37 -8.45 28.35
C LYS A 160 6.46 -9.51 28.32
N SER A 161 7.74 -9.14 28.23
CA SER A 161 8.83 -10.11 28.08
C SER A 161 8.62 -11.06 26.90
N ALA A 162 8.18 -10.51 25.78
CA ALA A 162 7.96 -11.27 24.56
C ALA A 162 9.29 -11.87 24.05
N THR A 163 9.31 -13.16 23.81
CA THR A 163 10.43 -13.87 23.17
C THR A 163 10.34 -13.75 21.66
N LEU A 164 9.10 -13.74 21.13
CA LEU A 164 8.78 -13.57 19.71
C LEU A 164 7.82 -12.39 19.54
N VAL A 165 8.21 -11.43 18.69
CA VAL A 165 7.37 -10.28 18.33
C VAL A 165 7.04 -10.35 16.85
N ILE A 166 5.77 -10.36 16.53
CA ILE A 166 5.27 -10.32 15.16
C ILE A 166 4.94 -8.85 14.82
N LEU A 167 5.59 -8.31 13.81
CA LEU A 167 5.40 -6.94 13.34
C LEU A 167 4.67 -6.98 11.99
N ASP A 168 3.38 -6.62 12.00
CA ASP A 168 2.51 -6.64 10.82
C ASP A 168 2.43 -5.24 10.21
N GLU A 169 3.18 -5.01 9.13
CA GLU A 169 3.30 -3.74 8.39
C GLU A 169 3.62 -2.51 9.28
N PRO A 170 4.67 -2.54 10.09
CA PRO A 170 4.93 -1.49 11.07
C PRO A 170 5.38 -0.15 10.45
N THR A 171 5.71 -0.14 9.17
CA THR A 171 6.32 0.98 8.43
C THR A 171 5.34 1.75 7.55
N THR A 172 4.13 1.24 7.32
CA THR A 172 3.17 1.75 6.30
C THR A 172 2.85 3.25 6.41
N ALA A 173 2.95 3.85 7.60
CA ALA A 173 2.62 5.25 7.82
C ALA A 173 3.85 6.13 8.15
N LEU A 174 5.07 5.58 8.04
CA LEU A 174 6.31 6.26 8.41
C LEU A 174 6.99 6.91 7.20
N ALA A 175 7.67 8.04 7.44
CA ALA A 175 8.56 8.65 6.47
C ALA A 175 9.85 7.81 6.32
N PRO A 176 10.59 7.88 5.19
CA PRO A 176 11.79 7.06 4.95
C PRO A 176 12.83 7.11 6.07
N GLY A 177 13.10 8.29 6.65
CA GLY A 177 14.03 8.43 7.77
C GLY A 177 13.54 7.74 9.06
N GLU A 178 12.20 7.72 9.29
CA GLU A 178 11.58 7.06 10.43
C GLU A 178 11.61 5.52 10.27
N VAL A 179 11.47 5.02 9.03
CA VAL A 179 11.62 3.60 8.68
C VAL A 179 13.02 3.11 9.04
N GLN A 180 14.07 3.83 8.64
CA GLN A 180 15.46 3.48 8.94
C GLN A 180 15.73 3.45 10.46
N LYS A 181 15.15 4.39 11.20
CA LYS A 181 15.23 4.41 12.65
C LYS A 181 14.56 3.19 13.26
N LEU A 182 13.37 2.81 12.80
CA LEU A 182 12.67 1.61 13.28
C LEU A 182 13.48 0.33 12.98
N ILE A 183 14.06 0.21 11.78
CA ILE A 183 14.91 -0.92 11.39
C ILE A 183 16.13 -1.02 12.33
N THR A 184 16.77 0.09 12.63
CA THR A 184 17.91 0.14 13.57
C THR A 184 17.51 -0.32 14.97
N ILE A 185 16.36 0.13 15.48
CA ILE A 185 15.81 -0.29 16.76
C ILE A 185 15.55 -1.81 16.79
N ILE A 186 14.93 -2.36 15.75
CA ILE A 186 14.64 -3.80 15.68
C ILE A 186 15.95 -4.62 15.67
N LYS A 187 16.95 -4.17 14.90
CA LYS A 187 18.29 -4.81 14.90
C LYS A 187 18.92 -4.81 16.31
N GLY A 188 18.85 -3.68 17.02
CA GLY A 188 19.35 -3.60 18.40
C GLY A 188 18.56 -4.47 19.39
N LEU A 189 17.24 -4.60 19.22
CA LEU A 189 16.41 -5.48 20.03
C LEU A 189 16.70 -6.97 19.76
N LYS A 190 16.99 -7.33 18.51
CA LYS A 190 17.45 -8.67 18.13
C LYS A 190 18.74 -9.04 18.86
N GLU A 191 19.73 -8.12 18.91
CA GLU A 191 20.98 -8.32 19.64
C GLU A 191 20.75 -8.53 21.15
N LYS A 192 19.67 -7.95 21.71
CA LYS A 192 19.21 -8.19 23.08
C LYS A 192 18.47 -9.52 23.28
N GLY A 193 18.38 -10.37 22.25
CA GLY A 193 17.80 -11.72 22.30
C GLY A 193 16.32 -11.83 21.90
N ILE A 194 15.69 -10.77 21.38
CA ILE A 194 14.31 -10.81 20.92
C ILE A 194 14.26 -11.31 19.48
N THR A 195 13.33 -12.21 19.20
CA THR A 195 13.09 -12.76 17.86
C THR A 195 11.94 -12.03 17.20
N PHE A 196 12.02 -11.83 15.88
CA PHE A 196 10.99 -11.10 15.13
C PHE A 196 10.49 -11.89 13.92
N ILE A 197 9.16 -11.80 13.68
CA ILE A 197 8.56 -12.05 12.37
C ILE A 197 8.16 -10.67 11.83
N PHE A 198 8.83 -10.23 10.76
CA PHE A 198 8.62 -8.93 10.15
C PHE A 198 7.84 -9.08 8.85
N ILE A 199 6.69 -8.44 8.77
CA ILE A 199 5.82 -8.46 7.58
C ILE A 199 5.79 -7.08 6.99
N SER A 200 6.15 -6.97 5.72
CA SER A 200 6.04 -5.75 4.93
C SER A 200 5.69 -6.11 3.49
N HIS A 201 5.05 -5.20 2.81
CA HIS A 201 4.88 -5.25 1.36
C HIS A 201 6.03 -4.52 0.62
N MET A 202 6.91 -3.82 1.38
CA MET A 202 8.09 -3.13 0.86
C MET A 202 9.27 -4.09 0.84
N MET A 203 9.68 -4.48 -0.37
CA MET A 203 10.74 -5.47 -0.56
C MET A 203 12.08 -5.02 0.01
N ASP A 204 12.41 -3.73 -0.14
CA ASP A 204 13.68 -3.19 0.33
C ASP A 204 13.80 -3.26 1.85
N GLU A 205 12.71 -3.05 2.58
CA GLU A 205 12.67 -3.22 4.03
C GLU A 205 12.91 -4.67 4.44
N LEU A 206 12.24 -5.62 3.74
CA LEU A 206 12.40 -7.05 4.00
C LEU A 206 13.84 -7.50 3.76
N ILE A 207 14.45 -7.07 2.67
CA ILE A 207 15.86 -7.39 2.32
C ILE A 207 16.82 -6.82 3.36
N GLU A 208 16.57 -5.60 3.82
CA GLU A 208 17.47 -4.91 4.75
C GLU A 208 17.44 -5.52 6.15
N ILE A 209 16.23 -5.86 6.66
CA ILE A 209 16.07 -6.23 8.06
C ILE A 209 16.19 -7.72 8.31
N SER A 210 15.83 -8.57 7.34
CA SER A 210 15.67 -10.01 7.57
C SER A 210 17.01 -10.77 7.50
N ASP A 211 17.16 -11.76 8.37
CA ASP A 211 18.21 -12.77 8.27
C ASP A 211 17.78 -13.90 7.33
N LYS A 212 16.48 -14.17 7.31
CA LYS A 212 15.83 -15.16 6.46
C LYS A 212 14.52 -14.58 5.94
N LEU A 213 14.18 -14.88 4.69
CA LEU A 213 12.91 -14.51 4.08
C LEU A 213 12.13 -15.77 3.71
N THR A 214 10.91 -15.89 4.24
CA THR A 214 9.95 -16.93 3.85
C THR A 214 8.87 -16.29 2.98
N VAL A 215 8.67 -16.82 1.78
CA VAL A 215 7.67 -16.32 0.83
C VAL A 215 6.43 -17.20 0.85
N LEU A 216 5.29 -16.59 1.19
CA LEU A 216 3.97 -17.20 1.13
C LEU A 216 3.23 -16.78 -0.14
N ARG A 217 2.70 -17.76 -0.88
CA ARG A 217 1.85 -17.54 -2.06
C ARG A 217 0.76 -18.59 -2.13
N ASP A 218 -0.49 -18.15 -2.35
CA ASP A 218 -1.69 -19.02 -2.42
C ASP A 218 -1.78 -20.01 -1.24
N GLY A 219 -1.44 -19.53 -0.05
CA GLY A 219 -1.46 -20.32 1.19
C GLY A 219 -0.32 -21.32 1.36
N LYS A 220 0.72 -21.29 0.52
CA LYS A 220 1.87 -22.20 0.57
C LYS A 220 3.18 -21.44 0.73
N VAL A 221 4.18 -22.06 1.36
CA VAL A 221 5.56 -21.59 1.30
C VAL A 221 6.13 -21.95 -0.08
N VAL A 222 6.56 -20.95 -0.84
CA VAL A 222 7.12 -21.12 -2.19
C VAL A 222 8.61 -20.85 -2.25
N GLY A 223 9.19 -20.31 -1.20
CA GLY A 223 10.62 -20.09 -1.09
C GLY A 223 11.04 -19.70 0.32
N ASP A 224 12.21 -20.16 0.73
CA ASP A 224 12.95 -19.78 1.92
C ASP A 224 14.34 -19.30 1.48
N PHE A 225 14.66 -18.05 1.78
CA PHE A 225 15.86 -17.38 1.31
C PHE A 225 16.69 -16.90 2.49
N LEU A 226 17.95 -17.33 2.59
CA LEU A 226 18.88 -16.80 3.57
C LEU A 226 19.48 -15.48 3.08
N LYS A 227 19.82 -14.59 4.00
CA LYS A 227 20.43 -13.30 3.69
C LYS A 227 21.68 -13.45 2.84
N GLY A 228 21.72 -12.72 1.70
CA GLY A 228 22.81 -12.80 0.74
C GLY A 228 22.74 -13.97 -0.26
N GLY A 229 21.74 -14.87 -0.15
CA GLY A 229 21.53 -15.99 -1.05
C GLY A 229 20.50 -15.75 -2.16
N TYR A 230 20.05 -14.51 -2.37
CA TYR A 230 19.03 -14.12 -3.37
C TYR A 230 19.28 -12.71 -3.87
N ASN A 231 18.78 -12.42 -5.07
CA ASN A 231 18.70 -11.07 -5.59
C ASN A 231 17.25 -10.55 -5.53
N ARG A 232 17.08 -9.24 -5.77
CA ARG A 232 15.76 -8.57 -5.73
C ARG A 232 14.77 -9.16 -6.74
N ASP A 233 15.25 -9.50 -7.93
CA ASP A 233 14.40 -10.01 -9.03
C ASP A 233 13.92 -11.44 -8.74
N GLU A 234 14.77 -12.28 -8.17
CA GLU A 234 14.40 -13.64 -7.73
C GLU A 234 13.32 -13.60 -6.63
N LEU A 235 13.49 -12.72 -5.66
CA LEU A 235 12.51 -12.53 -4.59
C LEU A 235 11.18 -12.03 -5.16
N ALA A 236 11.22 -11.04 -6.04
CA ALA A 236 10.05 -10.48 -6.70
C ALA A 236 9.32 -11.55 -7.56
N ALA A 237 10.06 -12.36 -8.30
CA ALA A 237 9.51 -13.46 -9.09
C ALA A 237 8.85 -14.52 -8.20
N SER A 238 9.45 -14.85 -7.06
CA SER A 238 8.88 -15.81 -6.09
C SER A 238 7.58 -15.29 -5.49
N ILE A 239 7.51 -13.99 -5.16
CA ILE A 239 6.30 -13.34 -4.62
C ILE A 239 5.21 -13.29 -5.69
N ALA A 240 5.51 -12.79 -6.89
CA ALA A 240 4.52 -12.57 -7.96
C ALA A 240 4.14 -13.86 -8.71
N GLY A 241 4.93 -14.92 -8.60
CA GLY A 241 4.64 -16.20 -9.28
C GLY A 241 4.78 -16.21 -10.79
N LYS A 242 5.33 -15.14 -11.35
CA LYS A 242 5.70 -15.00 -12.76
C LYS A 242 7.16 -14.58 -12.80
N THR A 243 7.92 -15.10 -13.76
CA THR A 243 9.17 -14.45 -14.14
C THR A 243 8.82 -13.00 -14.45
N LEU A 244 9.30 -12.08 -13.63
CA LEU A 244 9.27 -10.67 -13.97
C LEU A 244 10.15 -10.59 -15.22
N ASP A 245 9.51 -10.59 -16.40
CA ASP A 245 10.16 -10.00 -17.56
C ASP A 245 10.52 -8.59 -17.08
N ALA A 246 11.82 -8.41 -16.82
CA ALA A 246 12.36 -7.13 -16.40
C ALA A 246 11.70 -6.08 -17.29
N ASP A 247 11.16 -5.04 -16.69
CA ASP A 247 10.36 -3.98 -17.33
C ASP A 247 11.03 -3.51 -18.64
N LYS A 248 10.98 -4.37 -19.67
CA LYS A 248 11.44 -4.01 -21.01
C LYS A 248 10.42 -3.00 -21.50
N LYS A 249 10.79 -1.72 -21.41
CA LYS A 249 10.10 -0.64 -22.08
C LYS A 249 9.83 -1.10 -23.52
N ARG A 250 8.61 -1.55 -23.82
CA ARG A 250 8.22 -1.82 -25.19
C ARG A 250 8.23 -0.48 -25.89
N ILE A 251 9.22 -0.26 -26.76
CA ILE A 251 9.32 0.95 -27.57
C ILE A 251 8.03 1.02 -28.37
N ARG A 252 7.16 1.94 -27.97
CA ARG A 252 5.92 2.25 -28.70
C ARG A 252 6.20 3.38 -29.68
N LYS A 253 5.71 3.26 -30.89
CA LYS A 253 5.71 4.39 -31.81
C LYS A 253 4.57 5.32 -31.39
N LEU A 254 4.91 6.41 -30.72
CA LEU A 254 3.93 7.42 -30.34
C LEU A 254 3.33 8.10 -31.57
N SER A 255 2.08 8.47 -31.49
CA SER A 255 1.41 9.29 -32.51
C SER A 255 2.00 10.70 -32.52
N ASP A 256 2.10 11.34 -33.70
CA ASP A 256 2.49 12.75 -33.78
C ASP A 256 1.35 13.69 -33.35
N LYS A 257 0.13 13.17 -33.19
CA LYS A 257 -1.04 13.94 -32.79
C LYS A 257 -1.03 14.28 -31.31
N ILE A 258 -1.10 15.55 -30.96
CA ILE A 258 -1.19 16.02 -29.58
C ILE A 258 -2.62 15.76 -29.08
N ALA A 259 -2.74 15.05 -27.94
CA ALA A 259 -3.99 14.78 -27.27
C ALA A 259 -4.39 15.92 -26.35
N ILE A 260 -3.47 16.34 -25.48
CA ILE A 260 -3.69 17.44 -24.54
C ILE A 260 -2.51 18.40 -24.56
N GLU A 261 -2.79 19.69 -24.62
CA GLU A 261 -1.82 20.78 -24.53
C GLU A 261 -2.26 21.71 -23.42
N VAL A 262 -1.32 22.06 -22.56
CA VAL A 262 -1.52 22.92 -21.40
C VAL A 262 -0.54 24.06 -21.51
N SER A 263 -1.02 25.29 -21.47
CA SER A 263 -0.19 26.50 -21.68
C SER A 263 -0.42 27.51 -20.58
N ASN A 264 0.66 28.07 -20.05
CA ASN A 264 0.67 29.05 -18.96
C ASN A 264 -0.18 28.62 -17.75
N TYR A 265 -0.18 27.34 -17.45
CA TYR A 265 -1.06 26.73 -16.45
C TYR A 265 -0.51 26.93 -15.05
N LYS A 266 -1.27 27.63 -14.21
CA LYS A 266 -0.92 27.96 -12.85
C LYS A 266 -1.84 27.24 -11.87
N LEU A 267 -1.25 26.60 -10.89
CA LEU A 267 -2.00 25.90 -9.81
C LEU A 267 -2.53 26.88 -8.77
N ASP A 268 -1.77 27.95 -8.52
CA ASP A 268 -2.14 29.07 -7.66
C ASP A 268 -1.54 30.38 -8.20
N GLU A 269 -1.81 31.52 -7.54
CA GLU A 269 -1.39 32.85 -7.96
C GLU A 269 0.14 33.00 -8.06
N HIS A 270 0.87 32.30 -7.23
CA HIS A 270 2.34 32.39 -7.11
C HIS A 270 3.07 31.27 -7.81
N ALA A 271 2.35 30.25 -8.33
CA ALA A 271 2.96 29.11 -8.99
C ALA A 271 3.60 29.50 -10.33
N GLU A 272 4.76 28.90 -10.61
CA GLU A 272 5.39 28.99 -11.93
C GLU A 272 4.47 28.37 -13.00
N PRO A 273 4.34 29.01 -14.18
CA PRO A 273 3.49 28.52 -15.23
C PRO A 273 4.01 27.22 -15.84
N ILE A 274 3.14 26.25 -15.98
CA ILE A 274 3.44 24.94 -16.52
C ILE A 274 3.02 24.90 -18.00
N ASN A 275 3.93 24.44 -18.86
CA ASN A 275 3.70 24.25 -20.29
C ASN A 275 4.03 22.82 -20.66
N ILE A 276 3.04 22.05 -21.10
CA ILE A 276 3.19 20.64 -21.48
C ILE A 276 2.33 20.33 -22.70
N SER A 277 2.81 19.40 -23.52
CA SER A 277 2.06 18.79 -24.60
C SER A 277 2.21 17.27 -24.52
N ILE A 278 1.10 16.55 -24.52
CA ILE A 278 1.08 15.08 -24.38
C ILE A 278 0.48 14.51 -25.68
N ARG A 279 1.16 13.55 -26.27
CA ARG A 279 0.76 12.92 -27.52
C ARG A 279 -0.33 11.89 -27.30
N SER A 280 -1.12 11.60 -28.31
CA SER A 280 -2.15 10.55 -28.25
C SER A 280 -1.52 9.18 -27.99
N GLY A 281 -2.02 8.47 -26.99
CA GLY A 281 -1.49 7.17 -26.55
C GLY A 281 -0.19 7.26 -25.74
N GLU A 282 0.30 8.47 -25.40
CA GLU A 282 1.45 8.66 -24.55
C GLU A 282 1.10 8.40 -23.08
N ILE A 283 2.05 7.81 -22.34
CA ILE A 283 2.03 7.75 -20.88
C ILE A 283 3.00 8.82 -20.37
N PHE A 284 2.47 9.91 -19.85
CA PHE A 284 3.23 11.05 -19.35
C PHE A 284 3.31 11.02 -17.83
N GLY A 285 4.51 10.89 -17.29
CA GLY A 285 4.76 10.86 -15.86
C GLY A 285 4.85 12.26 -15.25
N VAL A 286 4.46 12.38 -13.97
CA VAL A 286 4.70 13.58 -13.16
C VAL A 286 5.37 13.16 -11.86
N ALA A 287 6.62 13.57 -11.67
CA ALA A 287 7.44 13.35 -10.49
C ALA A 287 7.56 14.64 -9.67
N GLY A 288 8.00 14.52 -8.42
CA GLY A 288 8.28 15.64 -7.53
C GLY A 288 8.14 15.25 -6.07
N LEU A 289 8.73 16.04 -5.18
CA LEU A 289 8.63 15.85 -3.73
C LEU A 289 7.21 16.15 -3.22
N ALA A 290 6.94 15.76 -1.99
CA ALA A 290 5.69 16.13 -1.31
C ALA A 290 5.57 17.67 -1.26
N GLY A 291 4.42 18.21 -1.67
CA GLY A 291 4.19 19.66 -1.75
C GLY A 291 4.70 20.33 -3.03
N SER A 292 5.28 19.62 -3.99
CA SER A 292 5.71 20.18 -5.28
C SER A 292 4.56 20.52 -6.24
N GLY A 293 3.30 20.19 -5.91
CA GLY A 293 2.17 20.34 -6.82
C GLY A 293 1.93 19.14 -7.75
N ARG A 294 2.73 18.06 -7.63
CA ARG A 294 2.65 16.84 -8.45
C ARG A 294 1.22 16.26 -8.51
N SER A 295 0.56 16.14 -7.36
CA SER A 295 -0.82 15.66 -7.28
C SER A 295 -1.84 16.72 -7.70
N ASP A 296 -1.49 18.00 -7.51
CA ASP A 296 -2.42 19.10 -7.76
C ASP A 296 -2.61 19.36 -9.26
N ILE A 297 -1.59 19.18 -10.09
CA ILE A 297 -1.72 19.33 -11.54
C ILE A 297 -2.73 18.34 -12.14
N VAL A 298 -2.69 17.06 -11.75
CA VAL A 298 -3.66 16.06 -12.26
C VAL A 298 -5.07 16.32 -11.71
N ARG A 299 -5.18 16.80 -10.46
CA ARG A 299 -6.46 17.18 -9.86
C ARG A 299 -7.07 18.40 -10.54
N SER A 300 -6.28 19.43 -10.79
CA SER A 300 -6.74 20.68 -11.38
C SER A 300 -7.17 20.49 -12.84
N LEU A 301 -6.47 19.65 -13.60
CA LEU A 301 -6.88 19.26 -14.95
C LEU A 301 -8.19 18.46 -15.00
N PHE A 302 -8.60 17.89 -13.85
CA PHE A 302 -9.93 17.31 -13.68
C PHE A 302 -10.96 18.28 -13.13
N GLY A 303 -10.55 19.51 -12.74
CA GLY A 303 -11.42 20.51 -12.15
C GLY A 303 -11.76 20.29 -10.66
N ALA A 304 -10.86 19.69 -9.87
CA ALA A 304 -11.08 19.32 -8.47
C ALA A 304 -9.93 19.70 -7.51
N PRO A 305 -9.62 20.96 -7.20
CA PRO A 305 -10.17 22.20 -7.75
C PRO A 305 -9.63 22.53 -9.14
N PRO A 306 -10.26 23.45 -9.89
CA PRO A 306 -9.71 23.94 -11.15
C PRO A 306 -8.41 24.72 -10.94
N ALA A 307 -7.62 24.90 -11.99
CA ALA A 307 -6.44 25.76 -11.96
C ALA A 307 -6.81 27.22 -11.68
N TYR A 308 -5.82 27.97 -11.17
CA TYR A 308 -5.94 29.40 -10.98
C TYR A 308 -6.01 30.16 -12.33
N ASP A 309 -5.12 29.78 -13.27
CA ASP A 309 -5.04 30.36 -14.61
C ASP A 309 -4.44 29.36 -15.62
N GLY A 310 -4.56 29.65 -16.91
CA GLY A 310 -3.98 28.89 -18.00
C GLY A 310 -4.99 28.38 -19.01
N GLN A 311 -4.46 27.83 -20.11
CA GLN A 311 -5.26 27.31 -21.22
C GLN A 311 -5.04 25.81 -21.38
N VAL A 312 -6.13 25.11 -21.69
CA VAL A 312 -6.10 23.67 -21.99
C VAL A 312 -6.73 23.44 -23.35
N LYS A 313 -5.99 22.71 -24.22
CA LYS A 313 -6.52 22.25 -25.50
C LYS A 313 -6.58 20.74 -25.51
N LEU A 314 -7.68 20.20 -26.00
CA LEU A 314 -7.86 18.76 -26.22
C LEU A 314 -8.01 18.52 -27.73
N TYR A 315 -7.06 17.77 -28.31
CA TYR A 315 -6.95 17.55 -29.76
C TYR A 315 -7.05 18.86 -30.58
N GLY A 316 -6.33 19.89 -30.12
CA GLY A 316 -6.24 21.20 -30.76
C GLY A 316 -7.45 22.13 -30.53
N LYS A 317 -8.49 21.70 -29.81
CA LYS A 317 -9.66 22.51 -29.44
C LYS A 317 -9.53 23.05 -28.04
N ASP A 318 -9.73 24.36 -27.86
CA ASP A 318 -9.77 24.95 -26.52
C ASP A 318 -10.92 24.37 -25.72
N ILE A 319 -10.65 23.98 -24.47
CA ILE A 319 -11.63 23.49 -23.50
C ILE A 319 -11.51 24.27 -22.20
N SER A 320 -12.64 24.46 -21.51
CA SER A 320 -12.68 25.06 -20.18
C SER A 320 -13.13 24.00 -19.18
N ILE A 321 -12.34 23.79 -18.15
CA ILE A 321 -12.60 22.82 -17.09
C ILE A 321 -12.72 23.59 -15.78
N LYS A 322 -13.94 23.79 -15.31
CA LYS A 322 -14.26 24.49 -14.06
C LYS A 322 -14.68 23.52 -12.94
N CYS A 323 -15.11 22.34 -13.32
CA CYS A 323 -15.55 21.30 -12.39
C CYS A 323 -15.33 19.90 -13.01
N PRO A 324 -15.40 18.81 -12.22
CA PRO A 324 -15.24 17.45 -12.71
C PRO A 324 -16.20 17.06 -13.84
N GLN A 325 -17.42 17.60 -13.87
CA GLN A 325 -18.40 17.34 -14.91
C GLN A 325 -17.93 17.81 -16.28
N ASP A 326 -17.28 18.98 -16.36
CA ASP A 326 -16.70 19.49 -17.60
C ASP A 326 -15.64 18.54 -18.15
N ALA A 327 -14.74 18.04 -17.27
CA ALA A 327 -13.71 17.08 -17.66
C ALA A 327 -14.32 15.78 -18.22
N ILE A 328 -15.33 15.22 -17.55
CA ILE A 328 -16.03 14.01 -18.01
C ILE A 328 -16.71 14.24 -19.38
N GLN A 329 -17.35 15.38 -19.60
CA GLN A 329 -17.96 15.72 -20.91
C GLN A 329 -16.92 15.79 -22.04
N HIS A 330 -15.68 16.16 -21.71
CA HIS A 330 -14.55 16.14 -22.64
C HIS A 330 -13.84 14.79 -22.72
N SER A 331 -14.41 13.71 -22.14
CA SER A 331 -13.81 12.37 -22.10
C SER A 331 -12.46 12.34 -21.37
N ILE A 332 -12.34 13.12 -20.30
CA ILE A 332 -11.21 13.09 -19.37
C ILE A 332 -11.68 12.36 -18.10
N GLY A 333 -10.96 11.28 -17.73
CA GLY A 333 -11.21 10.55 -16.50
C GLY A 333 -10.17 10.87 -15.44
N TYR A 334 -10.46 10.58 -14.16
CA TYR A 334 -9.54 10.81 -13.05
C TYR A 334 -9.55 9.70 -12.03
N LEU A 335 -8.39 9.10 -11.77
CA LEU A 335 -8.18 8.13 -10.72
C LEU A 335 -7.52 8.83 -9.52
N PRO A 336 -8.21 8.95 -8.36
CA PRO A 336 -7.68 9.65 -7.19
C PRO A 336 -6.67 8.82 -6.41
N GLU A 337 -5.84 9.50 -5.61
CA GLU A 337 -4.82 8.91 -4.73
C GLU A 337 -5.42 7.99 -3.67
N ASP A 338 -6.50 8.41 -3.02
CA ASP A 338 -7.18 7.62 -1.99
C ASP A 338 -8.47 6.99 -2.53
N ARG A 339 -8.37 5.69 -2.83
CA ARG A 339 -9.53 4.93 -3.30
C ARG A 339 -10.62 4.78 -2.23
N LYS A 340 -10.26 4.83 -0.93
CA LYS A 340 -11.20 4.60 0.17
C LYS A 340 -12.13 5.78 0.41
N THR A 341 -11.60 6.98 0.38
CA THR A 341 -12.34 8.21 0.70
C THR A 341 -12.85 8.94 -0.53
N MET A 342 -12.12 8.84 -1.66
CA MET A 342 -12.42 9.61 -2.88
C MET A 342 -12.78 8.74 -4.09
N GLY A 343 -12.40 7.46 -4.07
CA GLY A 343 -12.49 6.60 -5.24
C GLY A 343 -13.74 5.71 -5.29
N LEU A 344 -14.02 4.96 -4.24
CA LEU A 344 -15.01 3.88 -4.24
C LEU A 344 -16.16 4.11 -3.27
N PHE A 345 -17.35 3.68 -3.68
CA PHE A 345 -18.53 3.65 -2.81
C PHE A 345 -18.57 2.32 -2.05
N TYR A 346 -17.97 2.29 -0.87
CA TYR A 346 -17.75 1.08 -0.06
C TYR A 346 -19.04 0.39 0.41
N ALA A 347 -20.12 1.14 0.56
CA ALA A 347 -21.43 0.59 0.91
C ALA A 347 -22.12 -0.12 -0.27
N GLN A 348 -21.64 0.10 -1.50
CA GLN A 348 -22.24 -0.38 -2.74
C GLN A 348 -21.52 -1.61 -3.30
N ASP A 349 -22.17 -2.30 -4.24
CA ASP A 349 -21.62 -3.44 -4.94
C ASP A 349 -20.65 -3.03 -6.08
N VAL A 350 -19.98 -4.02 -6.67
CA VAL A 350 -19.08 -3.85 -7.81
C VAL A 350 -19.79 -3.23 -9.01
N LYS A 351 -20.97 -3.70 -9.32
CA LYS A 351 -21.77 -3.25 -10.47
C LYS A 351 -22.09 -1.75 -10.36
N PHE A 352 -22.54 -1.28 -9.19
CA PHE A 352 -22.75 0.14 -8.94
C PHE A 352 -21.47 0.94 -9.12
N ASN A 353 -20.37 0.46 -8.52
CA ASN A 353 -19.09 1.13 -8.61
C ASN A 353 -18.54 1.25 -10.03
N LEU A 354 -18.79 0.28 -10.89
CA LEU A 354 -18.38 0.34 -12.30
C LEU A 354 -19.26 1.30 -13.12
N GLY A 355 -20.56 1.39 -12.82
CA GLY A 355 -21.51 2.14 -13.64
C GLY A 355 -21.67 3.61 -13.27
N ILE A 356 -21.31 4.04 -12.06
CA ILE A 356 -21.67 5.35 -11.53
C ILE A 356 -21.08 6.53 -12.31
N ALA A 357 -19.90 6.41 -12.90
CA ALA A 357 -19.28 7.49 -13.68
C ALA A 357 -19.91 7.68 -15.07
N ASN A 358 -20.81 6.80 -15.47
CA ASN A 358 -21.36 6.75 -16.83
C ASN A 358 -22.87 6.44 -16.83
N LEU A 359 -23.58 6.97 -15.84
CA LEU A 359 -25.00 6.69 -15.63
C LEU A 359 -25.86 7.00 -16.88
N ASP A 360 -25.56 8.09 -17.58
CA ASP A 360 -26.32 8.51 -18.77
C ASP A 360 -26.36 7.46 -19.87
N GLN A 361 -25.31 6.64 -19.99
CA GLN A 361 -25.27 5.54 -20.98
C GLN A 361 -26.15 4.35 -20.60
N TRP A 362 -26.53 4.24 -19.33
CA TRP A 362 -27.34 3.15 -18.79
C TRP A 362 -28.79 3.53 -18.59
N ILE A 363 -29.14 4.83 -18.72
CA ILE A 363 -30.49 5.31 -18.60
C ILE A 363 -31.22 5.11 -19.93
N GLU A 364 -32.29 4.34 -19.91
CA GLU A 364 -33.23 4.16 -21.03
C GLU A 364 -34.61 4.49 -20.53
N LYS A 365 -35.33 5.39 -21.24
CA LYS A 365 -36.67 5.83 -20.86
C LYS A 365 -36.80 6.30 -19.41
N GLY A 366 -35.75 6.98 -18.89
CA GLY A 366 -35.70 7.49 -17.51
C GLY A 366 -35.39 6.46 -16.42
N MET A 367 -35.07 5.21 -16.77
CA MET A 367 -34.71 4.15 -15.87
C MET A 367 -33.34 3.56 -16.19
N VAL A 368 -32.60 3.11 -15.16
CA VAL A 368 -31.31 2.44 -15.34
C VAL A 368 -31.50 1.04 -15.90
N ASN A 369 -30.93 0.77 -17.09
CA ASN A 369 -30.95 -0.56 -17.68
C ASN A 369 -29.91 -1.48 -16.97
N LEU A 370 -30.37 -2.22 -15.99
CA LEU A 370 -29.54 -3.14 -15.19
C LEU A 370 -28.90 -4.26 -16.03
N GLY A 371 -29.51 -4.64 -17.16
CA GLY A 371 -28.96 -5.65 -18.05
C GLY A 371 -27.73 -5.18 -18.81
N LYS A 372 -27.75 -3.91 -19.28
CA LYS A 372 -26.57 -3.29 -19.90
C LYS A 372 -25.44 -3.13 -18.89
N LEU A 373 -25.77 -2.64 -17.70
CA LEU A 373 -24.80 -2.45 -16.63
C LEU A 373 -24.16 -3.77 -16.20
N LYS A 374 -24.95 -4.85 -16.12
CA LYS A 374 -24.45 -6.20 -15.85
C LYS A 374 -23.41 -6.64 -16.89
N ARG A 375 -23.76 -6.55 -18.20
CA ARG A 375 -22.87 -6.94 -19.31
C ARG A 375 -21.56 -6.15 -19.31
N LEU A 376 -21.62 -4.85 -19.05
CA LEU A 376 -20.40 -4.02 -18.91
C LEU A 376 -19.53 -4.50 -17.76
N SER A 377 -20.14 -4.73 -16.59
CA SER A 377 -19.42 -5.18 -15.41
C SER A 377 -18.72 -6.51 -15.67
N GLU A 378 -19.42 -7.48 -16.27
CA GLU A 378 -18.85 -8.77 -16.63
C GLU A 378 -17.71 -8.64 -17.65
N LYS A 379 -17.83 -7.72 -18.63
CA LYS A 379 -16.76 -7.43 -19.60
C LYS A 379 -15.49 -6.96 -18.92
N PHE A 380 -15.55 -5.94 -18.05
CA PHE A 380 -14.36 -5.40 -17.38
C PHE A 380 -13.79 -6.36 -16.35
N VAL A 381 -14.65 -7.10 -15.63
CA VAL A 381 -14.22 -8.15 -14.70
C VAL A 381 -13.40 -9.23 -15.44
N GLY A 382 -13.87 -9.67 -16.60
CA GLY A 382 -13.15 -10.64 -17.42
C GLY A 382 -11.87 -10.05 -18.04
N MET A 383 -11.94 -8.85 -18.60
CA MET A 383 -10.81 -8.18 -19.25
C MET A 383 -9.62 -7.98 -18.31
N PHE A 384 -9.87 -7.59 -17.06
CA PHE A 384 -8.82 -7.29 -16.08
C PHE A 384 -8.63 -8.39 -15.02
N ASN A 385 -9.22 -9.55 -15.26
CA ASN A 385 -9.11 -10.72 -14.37
C ASN A 385 -9.36 -10.36 -12.90
N ILE A 386 -10.50 -9.68 -12.64
CA ILE A 386 -10.85 -9.20 -11.30
C ILE A 386 -11.41 -10.38 -10.49
N LYS A 387 -10.70 -10.77 -9.43
CA LYS A 387 -11.11 -11.90 -8.57
C LYS A 387 -12.20 -11.47 -7.61
N MET A 388 -13.41 -12.05 -7.73
CA MET A 388 -14.57 -11.81 -6.88
C MET A 388 -15.54 -12.98 -6.92
N ALA A 389 -16.47 -13.06 -5.96
CA ALA A 389 -17.52 -14.06 -5.96
C ALA A 389 -18.63 -13.77 -7.01
N GLY A 390 -18.79 -12.49 -7.40
CA GLY A 390 -19.77 -12.04 -8.40
C GLY A 390 -19.90 -10.52 -8.41
N ILE A 391 -20.52 -9.96 -9.47
CA ILE A 391 -20.65 -8.49 -9.65
C ILE A 391 -21.54 -7.80 -8.60
N SER A 392 -22.33 -8.55 -7.85
CA SER A 392 -23.12 -8.09 -6.71
C SER A 392 -22.35 -8.15 -5.37
N SER A 393 -21.08 -8.55 -5.39
CA SER A 393 -20.22 -8.54 -4.20
C SER A 393 -19.99 -7.10 -3.73
N LYS A 394 -19.97 -6.89 -2.42
CA LYS A 394 -19.59 -5.59 -1.85
C LYS A 394 -18.12 -5.30 -2.14
N ILE A 395 -17.77 -4.05 -2.38
CA ILE A 395 -16.39 -3.61 -2.59
C ILE A 395 -15.49 -4.01 -1.41
N THR A 396 -16.02 -3.98 -0.19
CA THR A 396 -15.29 -4.34 1.03
C THR A 396 -14.80 -5.80 1.08
N SER A 397 -15.40 -6.69 0.28
CA SER A 397 -14.98 -8.09 0.21
C SER A 397 -13.82 -8.35 -0.75
N LEU A 398 -13.39 -7.33 -1.51
CA LEU A 398 -12.30 -7.46 -2.49
C LEU A 398 -10.96 -7.04 -1.89
N SER A 399 -9.86 -7.68 -2.37
CA SER A 399 -8.50 -7.24 -2.07
C SER A 399 -8.23 -5.83 -2.61
N GLY A 400 -7.23 -5.13 -2.05
CA GLY A 400 -6.86 -3.78 -2.49
C GLY A 400 -6.57 -3.69 -4.00
N GLY A 401 -5.87 -4.67 -4.56
CA GLY A 401 -5.60 -4.73 -6.01
C GLY A 401 -6.86 -4.87 -6.85
N ASN A 402 -7.82 -5.72 -6.44
CA ASN A 402 -9.10 -5.86 -7.14
C ASN A 402 -9.96 -4.61 -7.01
N GLN A 403 -9.96 -3.93 -5.86
CA GLN A 403 -10.61 -2.63 -5.68
C GLN A 403 -10.03 -1.57 -6.63
N GLN A 404 -8.71 -1.52 -6.78
CA GLN A 404 -8.04 -0.59 -7.68
C GLN A 404 -8.38 -0.86 -9.15
N LYS A 405 -8.43 -2.14 -9.55
CA LYS A 405 -8.88 -2.53 -10.88
C LYS A 405 -10.33 -2.13 -11.15
N ILE A 406 -11.24 -2.24 -10.18
CA ILE A 406 -12.61 -1.75 -10.29
C ILE A 406 -12.64 -0.24 -10.51
N LEU A 407 -11.85 0.52 -9.74
CA LEU A 407 -11.76 1.96 -9.89
C LEU A 407 -11.21 2.37 -11.26
N LEU A 408 -10.17 1.70 -11.74
CA LEU A 408 -9.62 1.90 -13.09
C LEU A 408 -10.64 1.54 -14.15
N SER A 409 -11.34 0.41 -14.02
CA SER A 409 -12.39 -0.05 -14.92
C SER A 409 -13.55 0.94 -15.05
N ARG A 410 -13.97 1.58 -13.96
CA ARG A 410 -14.98 2.64 -13.95
C ARG A 410 -14.65 3.75 -14.93
N TRP A 411 -13.41 4.22 -14.88
CA TRP A 411 -12.95 5.31 -15.74
C TRP A 411 -12.72 4.87 -17.18
N LEU A 412 -12.24 3.65 -17.40
CA LEU A 412 -12.11 3.08 -18.75
C LEU A 412 -13.49 2.82 -19.40
N ALA A 413 -14.53 2.61 -18.60
CA ALA A 413 -15.89 2.42 -19.10
C ALA A 413 -16.48 3.64 -19.80
N ILE A 414 -16.01 4.85 -19.50
CA ILE A 414 -16.41 6.08 -20.20
C ILE A 414 -15.65 6.27 -21.53
N GLN A 415 -14.77 5.34 -21.91
CA GLN A 415 -13.90 5.43 -23.09
C GLN A 415 -13.12 6.76 -23.11
N PRO A 416 -12.30 7.03 -22.08
CA PRO A 416 -11.64 8.31 -21.94
C PRO A 416 -10.60 8.52 -23.05
N LYS A 417 -10.49 9.75 -23.53
CA LYS A 417 -9.38 10.18 -24.39
C LYS A 417 -8.10 10.41 -23.59
N VAL A 418 -8.28 10.95 -22.39
CA VAL A 418 -7.21 11.21 -21.42
C VAL A 418 -7.63 10.65 -20.07
N LEU A 419 -6.74 9.91 -19.43
CA LEU A 419 -6.92 9.41 -18.07
C LEU A 419 -5.84 9.97 -17.15
N LEU A 420 -6.27 10.83 -16.23
CA LEU A 420 -5.43 11.43 -15.21
C LEU A 420 -5.39 10.50 -14.02
N MET A 421 -4.19 10.16 -13.53
CA MET A 421 -4.02 9.20 -12.44
C MET A 421 -3.12 9.76 -11.35
N ASN A 422 -3.58 9.68 -10.11
CA ASN A 422 -2.79 10.07 -8.95
C ASN A 422 -2.51 8.83 -8.08
N GLU A 423 -1.22 8.43 -7.97
CA GLU A 423 -0.76 7.25 -7.23
C GLU A 423 -1.51 5.97 -7.60
N PRO A 424 -1.51 5.53 -8.88
CA PRO A 424 -2.38 4.45 -9.37
C PRO A 424 -2.15 3.09 -8.72
N THR A 425 -0.98 2.85 -8.15
CA THR A 425 -0.63 1.57 -7.51
C THR A 425 -0.45 1.66 -5.99
N ARG A 426 -0.83 2.80 -5.38
CA ARG A 426 -0.69 3.00 -3.95
C ARG A 426 -1.53 2.02 -3.13
N GLY A 427 -0.88 1.37 -2.16
CA GLY A 427 -1.56 0.45 -1.23
C GLY A 427 -2.11 -0.80 -1.89
N VAL A 428 -1.48 -1.27 -2.96
CA VAL A 428 -1.71 -2.57 -3.57
C VAL A 428 -0.44 -3.43 -3.50
N ASP A 429 -0.61 -4.74 -3.56
CA ASP A 429 0.51 -5.68 -3.54
C ASP A 429 1.30 -5.68 -4.87
N ILE A 430 2.49 -6.28 -4.84
CA ILE A 430 3.43 -6.27 -5.97
C ILE A 430 2.82 -6.89 -7.23
N GLY A 431 2.08 -7.99 -7.10
CA GLY A 431 1.44 -8.63 -8.25
C GLY A 431 0.35 -7.76 -8.84
N ALA A 432 -0.50 -7.15 -8.01
CA ALA A 432 -1.52 -6.22 -8.47
C ALA A 432 -0.91 -4.96 -9.09
N LYS A 433 0.24 -4.44 -8.59
CA LYS A 433 0.99 -3.35 -9.23
C LYS A 433 1.36 -3.69 -10.67
N GLN A 434 1.89 -4.88 -10.92
CA GLN A 434 2.28 -5.32 -12.26
C GLN A 434 1.06 -5.48 -13.19
N GLU A 435 -0.03 -6.06 -12.69
CA GLU A 435 -1.26 -6.18 -13.46
C GLU A 435 -1.85 -4.81 -13.83
N ILE A 436 -1.84 -3.83 -12.92
CA ILE A 436 -2.30 -2.46 -13.20
C ILE A 436 -1.38 -1.78 -14.23
N LYS A 437 -0.05 -1.91 -14.11
CA LYS A 437 0.90 -1.40 -15.11
C LYS A 437 0.64 -1.98 -16.49
N GLU A 438 0.37 -3.27 -16.60
CA GLU A 438 0.08 -3.91 -17.87
C GLU A 438 -1.27 -3.43 -18.47
N ILE A 439 -2.29 -3.22 -17.64
CA ILE A 439 -3.55 -2.61 -18.07
C ILE A 439 -3.31 -1.20 -18.64
N ILE A 440 -2.53 -0.37 -17.96
CA ILE A 440 -2.19 0.99 -18.43
C ILE A 440 -1.46 0.93 -19.78
N ARG A 441 -0.46 0.04 -19.91
CA ARG A 441 0.28 -0.14 -21.17
C ARG A 441 -0.62 -0.58 -22.31
N GLN A 442 -1.50 -1.55 -22.06
CA GLN A 442 -2.43 -2.06 -23.08
C GLN A 442 -3.41 -0.97 -23.53
N MET A 443 -4.00 -0.24 -22.60
CA MET A 443 -4.93 0.85 -22.92
C MET A 443 -4.24 2.02 -23.67
N ALA A 444 -2.96 2.27 -23.35
CA ALA A 444 -2.17 3.27 -24.08
C ALA A 444 -1.90 2.83 -25.53
N ILE A 445 -1.69 1.53 -25.78
CA ILE A 445 -1.58 0.96 -27.14
C ILE A 445 -2.92 1.14 -27.88
N GLU A 446 -4.05 1.02 -27.18
CA GLU A 446 -5.40 1.24 -27.74
C GLU A 446 -5.74 2.72 -27.93
N GLY A 447 -4.81 3.63 -27.61
CA GLY A 447 -4.90 5.07 -27.89
C GLY A 447 -5.36 5.94 -26.73
N VAL A 448 -5.57 5.40 -25.53
CA VAL A 448 -5.82 6.19 -24.32
C VAL A 448 -4.54 6.92 -23.93
N THR A 449 -4.63 8.22 -23.70
CA THR A 449 -3.52 9.05 -23.22
C THR A 449 -3.53 9.07 -21.70
N PHE A 450 -2.36 8.92 -21.07
CA PHE A 450 -2.26 8.90 -19.62
C PHE A 450 -1.39 10.06 -19.11
N MET A 451 -1.81 10.66 -18.00
CA MET A 451 -0.97 11.51 -17.18
C MET A 451 -0.95 10.93 -15.76
N ILE A 452 0.23 10.49 -15.30
CA ILE A 452 0.39 9.70 -14.06
C ILE A 452 1.28 10.48 -13.09
N ALA A 453 0.73 10.91 -11.96
CA ALA A 453 1.48 11.42 -10.83
C ALA A 453 1.79 10.29 -9.85
N SER A 454 3.06 10.08 -9.51
CA SER A 454 3.49 9.08 -8.54
C SER A 454 4.70 9.53 -7.73
N ALA A 455 4.73 9.15 -6.44
CA ALA A 455 5.91 9.29 -5.59
C ALA A 455 6.95 8.20 -5.87
N GLU A 456 6.51 7.06 -6.43
CA GLU A 456 7.39 5.94 -6.75
C GLU A 456 8.10 6.20 -8.08
N ILE A 457 9.35 6.66 -8.03
CA ILE A 457 10.15 6.97 -9.23
C ILE A 457 10.28 5.74 -10.13
N GLU A 458 10.45 4.56 -9.57
CA GLU A 458 10.53 3.29 -10.30
C GLU A 458 9.24 2.99 -11.07
N GLU A 459 8.06 3.36 -10.55
CA GLU A 459 6.81 3.24 -11.27
C GLU A 459 6.78 4.13 -12.51
N LEU A 460 7.19 5.40 -12.34
CA LEU A 460 7.25 6.35 -13.46
C LEU A 460 8.27 5.95 -14.53
N LEU A 461 9.45 5.50 -14.11
CA LEU A 461 10.48 5.02 -15.04
C LEU A 461 10.03 3.79 -15.84
N ALA A 462 9.26 2.91 -15.20
CA ALA A 462 8.74 1.70 -15.82
C ALA A 462 7.60 1.99 -16.83
N LEU A 463 6.76 2.98 -16.57
CA LEU A 463 5.54 3.23 -17.35
C LEU A 463 5.70 4.36 -18.37
N SER A 464 6.37 5.47 -17.98
CA SER A 464 6.27 6.73 -18.70
C SER A 464 7.16 6.82 -19.93
N ASP A 465 6.67 7.47 -20.96
CA ASP A 465 7.45 7.82 -22.16
C ASP A 465 8.30 9.09 -21.93
N ARG A 466 7.74 10.06 -21.17
CA ARG A 466 8.39 11.29 -20.67
C ARG A 466 7.92 11.57 -19.25
N ILE A 467 8.73 12.30 -18.49
CA ILE A 467 8.42 12.64 -17.09
C ILE A 467 8.61 14.15 -16.90
N LEU A 468 7.55 14.82 -16.42
CA LEU A 468 7.64 16.16 -15.85
C LEU A 468 8.13 16.04 -14.40
N VAL A 469 9.23 16.69 -14.09
CA VAL A 469 9.71 16.82 -12.70
C VAL A 469 9.32 18.17 -12.17
N MET A 470 8.47 18.19 -11.16
CA MET A 470 7.98 19.40 -10.50
C MET A 470 8.85 19.75 -9.30
N ASN A 471 9.26 21.00 -9.22
CA ASN A 471 10.08 21.55 -8.14
C ASN A 471 9.43 22.82 -7.61
N THR A 472 9.42 23.01 -6.30
CA THR A 472 8.88 24.20 -5.64
C THR A 472 9.82 25.43 -5.70
N ARG A 473 11.09 25.23 -6.04
CA ARG A 473 12.16 26.25 -5.99
C ARG A 473 12.79 26.57 -7.33
N ALA A 474 12.55 25.75 -8.33
CA ALA A 474 13.15 25.87 -9.66
C ALA A 474 12.12 25.59 -10.76
N SER A 475 12.49 25.94 -12.00
CA SER A 475 11.65 25.66 -13.17
C SER A 475 11.38 24.17 -13.34
N ASN A 476 10.14 23.81 -13.65
CA ASN A 476 9.75 22.45 -13.98
C ASN A 476 10.50 21.92 -15.20
N ARG A 477 10.98 20.67 -15.14
CA ARG A 477 11.78 20.06 -16.20
C ARG A 477 11.09 18.81 -16.77
N ILE A 478 11.12 18.66 -18.10
CA ILE A 478 10.63 17.44 -18.76
C ILE A 478 11.84 16.59 -19.15
N LEU A 479 11.88 15.36 -18.66
CA LEU A 479 12.90 14.36 -18.98
C LEU A 479 12.35 13.36 -20.00
N ALA A 480 13.19 12.95 -20.96
CA ALA A 480 12.84 12.00 -22.00
C ALA A 480 14.04 11.12 -22.40
N GLY A 481 13.80 9.91 -22.92
CA GLY A 481 14.83 9.02 -23.41
C GLY A 481 15.89 8.67 -22.35
N GLU A 482 17.16 8.88 -22.66
CA GLU A 482 18.31 8.58 -21.78
C GLU A 482 18.40 9.51 -20.55
N GLU A 483 17.67 10.61 -20.54
CA GLU A 483 17.60 11.49 -19.36
C GLU A 483 16.67 10.95 -18.25
N MET A 484 15.87 9.96 -18.55
CA MET A 484 14.94 9.35 -17.58
C MET A 484 15.67 8.36 -16.67
N THR A 485 16.44 8.89 -15.71
CA THR A 485 17.11 8.09 -14.68
C THR A 485 16.68 8.54 -13.30
N LYS A 486 16.81 7.65 -12.31
CA LYS A 486 16.44 7.94 -10.93
C LYS A 486 17.21 9.15 -10.38
N GLU A 487 18.51 9.19 -10.67
CA GLU A 487 19.43 10.25 -10.25
C GLU A 487 18.98 11.60 -10.78
N LYS A 488 18.69 11.71 -12.09
CA LYS A 488 18.24 12.97 -12.71
C LYS A 488 16.87 13.42 -12.23
N ILE A 489 15.94 12.47 -11.92
CA ILE A 489 14.64 12.82 -11.34
C ILE A 489 14.83 13.37 -9.94
N VAL A 490 15.66 12.73 -9.10
CA VAL A 490 15.94 13.18 -7.74
C VAL A 490 16.62 14.56 -7.76
N GLU A 491 17.65 14.75 -8.60
CA GLU A 491 18.35 16.02 -8.77
C GLU A 491 17.39 17.14 -9.19
N ALA A 492 16.53 16.89 -10.17
CA ALA A 492 15.57 17.91 -10.65
C ALA A 492 14.42 18.17 -9.64
N SER A 493 14.16 17.26 -8.70
CA SER A 493 13.12 17.41 -7.66
C SER A 493 13.59 18.20 -6.44
N ALA A 494 14.91 18.31 -6.22
CA ALA A 494 15.53 18.94 -5.08
C ALA A 494 15.69 20.44 -5.28
#